data_3279af77b5b6ba1109597be48234e3ce
#
_entry.id   3279af77b5b6ba1109597be48234e3ce
#
_cell.length_a   1.000
_cell.length_b   1.000
_cell.length_c   1.000
_cell.angle_alpha   90.00
_cell.angle_beta   90.00
_cell.angle_gamma   90.00
#
_symmetry.space_group_name_H-M   'P 1'
#
loop_
_entity.id
_entity.type
_entity.pdbx_description
1 polymer ?
#
loop_
_entity_poly.entity_id
_entity_poly.type
_entity_poly.pdbx_seq_one_letter_code
_entity_poly.pdbx_strand_id
1 'polypeptide(L)'
;MNARPEKASSAGQADAPIRSGADYIESLRGRGLRVFLQGEFVTEPVDHPVIRPSINAVAETYDLAVRNPELATAVSPYTGERVNRFLHIAGSPGDLVMQNKMQRRLGQLTGTCFQRCVGMDAFNALHSVTWEIDAARGTGYHRRFIDFLAMAQRRNLVVGGAMTDASAPTERSAG
;
A
#
# COMPACT_ATOMS: atom_id res chain seq x y z
N MET A 1 -4.86 -39.98 8.13
CA MET A 1 -5.27 -39.42 6.85
C MET A 1 -6.07 -38.15 7.15
N ASN A 2 -5.43 -37.00 7.18
CA ASN A 2 -6.10 -35.70 7.43
C ASN A 2 -6.31 -35.05 6.07
N ALA A 3 -7.52 -34.98 5.62
CA ALA A 3 -7.91 -34.24 4.43
C ALA A 3 -7.74 -32.74 4.67
N ARG A 4 -6.94 -32.13 3.82
CA ARG A 4 -6.77 -30.66 3.76
C ARG A 4 -8.08 -30.07 3.23
N PRO A 5 -8.69 -29.07 3.90
CA PRO A 5 -9.87 -28.44 3.33
C PRO A 5 -9.50 -27.72 2.03
N GLU A 6 -10.25 -28.02 0.99
CA GLU A 6 -10.17 -27.39 -0.33
C GLU A 6 -10.43 -25.88 -0.20
N LYS A 7 -9.48 -25.06 -0.65
CA LYS A 7 -9.64 -23.61 -0.72
C LYS A 7 -10.71 -23.28 -1.75
N ALA A 8 -11.86 -22.81 -1.28
CA ALA A 8 -12.83 -22.15 -2.14
C ALA A 8 -12.16 -20.97 -2.86
N SER A 9 -12.24 -20.99 -4.18
CA SER A 9 -11.64 -20.03 -5.11
C SER A 9 -12.28 -18.64 -4.94
N SER A 10 -11.59 -17.71 -4.30
CA SER A 10 -11.91 -16.28 -4.28
C SER A 10 -11.22 -15.53 -5.45
N ALA A 11 -10.97 -16.20 -6.56
CA ALA A 11 -10.16 -15.66 -7.66
C ALA A 11 -10.82 -14.47 -8.41
N GLY A 12 -12.12 -14.28 -8.33
CA GLY A 12 -12.82 -13.19 -9.05
C GLY A 12 -12.76 -11.80 -8.37
N GLN A 13 -12.49 -11.76 -7.07
CA GLN A 13 -12.45 -10.49 -6.31
C GLN A 13 -11.05 -9.88 -6.22
N ALA A 14 -10.02 -10.66 -6.52
CA ALA A 14 -8.62 -10.28 -6.39
C ALA A 14 -8.13 -9.26 -7.43
N ASP A 15 -8.83 -9.08 -8.55
CA ASP A 15 -8.41 -8.24 -9.67
C ASP A 15 -9.18 -6.91 -9.82
N ALA A 16 -10.26 -6.72 -9.09
CA ALA A 16 -11.01 -5.48 -9.14
C ALA A 16 -10.23 -4.32 -8.47
N PRO A 17 -10.21 -3.11 -9.06
CA PRO A 17 -9.56 -1.97 -8.45
C PRO A 17 -10.27 -1.53 -7.17
N ILE A 18 -9.49 -1.15 -6.16
CA ILE A 18 -10.00 -0.56 -4.93
C ILE A 18 -10.41 0.88 -5.23
N ARG A 19 -11.70 1.20 -5.13
CA ARG A 19 -12.26 2.50 -5.52
C ARG A 19 -12.58 3.42 -4.35
N SER A 20 -12.81 2.84 -3.17
CA SER A 20 -13.21 3.57 -1.95
C SER A 20 -12.53 3.02 -0.71
N GLY A 21 -12.63 3.74 0.40
CA GLY A 21 -12.20 3.24 1.69
C GLY A 21 -12.96 1.99 2.13
N ALA A 22 -14.25 1.91 1.78
CA ALA A 22 -15.06 0.72 2.05
C ALA A 22 -14.55 -0.50 1.28
N ASP A 23 -14.24 -0.35 -0.03
CA ASP A 23 -13.66 -1.43 -0.83
C ASP A 23 -12.32 -1.89 -0.25
N TYR A 24 -11.49 -0.92 0.21
CA TYR A 24 -10.22 -1.25 0.85
C TYR A 24 -10.42 -2.09 2.11
N ILE A 25 -11.31 -1.67 3.00
CA ILE A 25 -11.60 -2.40 4.24
C ILE A 25 -12.09 -3.81 3.93
N GLU A 26 -13.02 -3.94 2.99
CA GLU A 26 -13.56 -5.25 2.59
C GLU A 26 -12.49 -6.13 1.93
N SER A 27 -11.58 -5.54 1.16
CA SER A 27 -10.46 -6.27 0.53
C SER A 27 -9.50 -6.93 1.53
N LEU A 28 -9.53 -6.51 2.79
CA LEU A 28 -8.69 -7.06 3.85
C LEU A 28 -9.33 -8.26 4.54
N ARG A 29 -10.64 -8.43 4.42
CA ARG A 29 -11.37 -9.52 5.06
C ARG A 29 -11.08 -10.86 4.40
N GLY A 30 -11.21 -11.94 5.18
CA GLY A 30 -11.14 -13.31 4.67
C GLY A 30 -9.80 -13.71 4.06
N ARG A 31 -8.71 -12.95 4.29
CA ARG A 31 -7.38 -13.26 3.73
C ARG A 31 -6.69 -14.47 4.38
N GLY A 32 -7.24 -14.99 5.47
CA GLY A 32 -6.66 -16.12 6.20
C GLY A 32 -5.28 -15.82 6.79
N LEU A 33 -5.00 -14.57 7.10
CA LEU A 33 -3.75 -14.15 7.70
C LEU A 33 -3.69 -14.57 9.17
N ARG A 34 -2.51 -15.01 9.59
CA ARG A 34 -2.23 -15.27 11.00
C ARG A 34 -1.64 -14.01 11.62
N VAL A 35 -2.46 -13.26 12.33
CA VAL A 35 -2.06 -12.02 13.00
C VAL A 35 -1.96 -12.26 14.50
N PHE A 36 -0.83 -11.85 15.08
CA PHE A 36 -0.62 -11.87 16.52
C PHE A 36 -0.38 -10.42 16.99
N LEU A 37 -1.06 -10.01 18.04
CA LEU A 37 -0.88 -8.72 18.66
C LEU A 37 -0.71 -8.90 20.16
N GLN A 38 0.43 -8.42 20.70
CA GLN A 38 0.76 -8.55 22.13
C GLN A 38 0.71 -10.00 22.65
N GLY A 39 1.07 -10.96 21.80
CA GLY A 39 1.07 -12.38 22.11
C GLY A 39 -0.26 -13.10 21.90
N GLU A 40 -1.33 -12.39 21.59
CA GLU A 40 -2.67 -12.96 21.34
C GLU A 40 -2.93 -13.10 19.85
N PHE A 41 -3.63 -14.19 19.48
CA PHE A 41 -4.08 -14.42 18.11
C PHE A 41 -5.31 -13.57 17.79
N VAL A 42 -5.24 -12.80 16.71
CA VAL A 42 -6.33 -11.95 16.24
C VAL A 42 -7.06 -12.65 15.10
N THR A 43 -8.30 -13.05 15.34
CA THR A 43 -9.13 -13.80 14.37
C THR A 43 -9.54 -12.93 13.17
N GLU A 44 -10.01 -11.71 13.43
CA GLU A 44 -10.41 -10.74 12.39
C GLU A 44 -9.74 -9.39 12.64
N PRO A 45 -8.58 -9.15 11.99
CA PRO A 45 -7.82 -7.91 12.20
C PRO A 45 -8.58 -6.64 11.84
N VAL A 46 -9.50 -6.73 10.87
CA VAL A 46 -10.25 -5.58 10.36
C VAL A 46 -11.14 -4.95 11.44
N ASP A 47 -11.69 -5.77 12.33
CA ASP A 47 -12.60 -5.32 13.38
C ASP A 47 -11.92 -5.17 14.75
N HIS A 48 -10.63 -5.50 14.83
CA HIS A 48 -9.88 -5.43 16.08
C HIS A 48 -9.68 -3.95 16.52
N PRO A 49 -10.03 -3.57 17.77
CA PRO A 49 -10.08 -2.18 18.20
C PRO A 49 -8.74 -1.44 18.12
N VAL A 50 -7.62 -2.13 18.28
CA VAL A 50 -6.26 -1.56 18.17
C VAL A 50 -5.80 -1.43 16.73
N ILE A 51 -6.22 -2.35 15.83
CA ILE A 51 -5.80 -2.38 14.42
C ILE A 51 -6.69 -1.48 13.57
N ARG A 52 -7.99 -1.44 13.85
CA ARG A 52 -9.00 -0.72 13.07
C ARG A 52 -8.67 0.76 12.82
N PRO A 53 -8.15 1.55 13.77
CA PRO A 53 -7.79 2.95 13.51
C PRO A 53 -6.77 3.12 12.37
N SER A 54 -5.75 2.25 12.30
CA SER A 54 -4.77 2.26 11.22
C SER A 54 -5.39 1.90 9.87
N ILE A 55 -6.30 0.92 9.83
CA ILE A 55 -7.04 0.55 8.63
C ILE A 55 -7.92 1.72 8.16
N ASN A 56 -8.62 2.40 9.06
CA ASN A 56 -9.44 3.57 8.75
C ASN A 56 -8.60 4.72 8.18
N ALA A 57 -7.40 4.93 8.70
CA ALA A 57 -6.49 5.96 8.17
C ALA A 57 -6.04 5.66 6.71
N VAL A 58 -5.82 4.40 6.38
CA VAL A 58 -5.55 3.99 4.99
C VAL A 58 -6.80 4.13 4.12
N ALA A 59 -7.98 3.74 4.62
CA ALA A 59 -9.25 3.89 3.92
C ALA A 59 -9.51 5.36 3.54
N GLU A 60 -9.21 6.30 4.44
CA GLU A 60 -9.33 7.74 4.18
C GLU A 60 -8.51 8.22 2.98
N THR A 61 -7.38 7.56 2.65
CA THR A 61 -6.58 7.89 1.47
C THR A 61 -7.31 7.60 0.15
N TYR A 62 -8.23 6.64 0.14
CA TYR A 62 -9.11 6.35 -1.00
C TYR A 62 -10.28 7.32 -1.04
N ASP A 63 -10.91 7.53 0.10
CA ASP A 63 -12.07 8.42 0.20
C ASP A 63 -11.70 9.88 -0.11
N LEU A 64 -10.50 10.33 0.26
CA LEU A 64 -9.99 11.64 -0.14
C LEU A 64 -9.85 11.74 -1.67
N ALA A 65 -9.40 10.68 -2.34
CA ALA A 65 -9.27 10.67 -3.80
C ALA A 65 -10.63 10.78 -4.51
N VAL A 66 -11.69 10.24 -3.91
CA VAL A 66 -13.07 10.40 -4.39
C VAL A 66 -13.61 11.81 -4.12
N ARG A 67 -13.43 12.31 -2.89
CA ARG A 67 -13.97 13.61 -2.48
C ARG A 67 -13.22 14.81 -3.05
N ASN A 68 -11.90 14.67 -3.26
CA ASN A 68 -11.05 15.74 -3.77
C ASN A 68 -9.99 15.17 -4.75
N PRO A 69 -10.43 14.79 -5.97
CA PRO A 69 -9.55 14.17 -6.96
C PRO A 69 -8.39 15.09 -7.39
N GLU A 70 -8.59 16.41 -7.41
CA GLU A 70 -7.55 17.37 -7.77
C GLU A 70 -6.36 17.30 -6.80
N LEU A 71 -6.64 17.11 -5.51
CA LEU A 71 -5.63 16.99 -4.49
C LEU A 71 -4.99 15.60 -4.46
N ALA A 72 -5.82 14.55 -4.50
CA ALA A 72 -5.38 13.19 -4.14
C ALA A 72 -5.15 12.27 -5.34
N THR A 73 -5.28 12.78 -6.58
CA THR A 73 -4.95 12.03 -7.78
C THR A 73 -4.01 12.80 -8.71
N ALA A 74 -3.39 12.09 -9.65
CA ALA A 74 -2.58 12.65 -10.72
C ALA A 74 -2.72 11.80 -11.99
N VAL A 75 -2.37 12.34 -13.16
CA VAL A 75 -2.32 11.55 -14.40
C VAL A 75 -0.97 10.85 -14.45
N SER A 76 -1.01 9.52 -14.59
CA SER A 76 0.21 8.72 -14.71
C SER A 76 0.81 8.86 -16.11
N PRO A 77 2.12 9.15 -16.24
CA PRO A 77 2.79 9.17 -17.54
C PRO A 77 2.95 7.76 -18.14
N TYR A 78 2.74 6.71 -17.36
CA TYR A 78 2.94 5.32 -17.79
C TYR A 78 1.65 4.66 -18.28
N THR A 79 0.51 5.05 -17.75
CA THR A 79 -0.80 4.48 -18.13
C THR A 79 -1.71 5.48 -18.83
N GLY A 80 -1.41 6.77 -18.74
CA GLY A 80 -2.31 7.85 -19.22
C GLY A 80 -3.56 8.03 -18.38
N GLU A 81 -3.75 7.21 -17.36
CA GLU A 81 -4.94 7.21 -16.50
C GLU A 81 -4.75 8.09 -15.26
N ARG A 82 -5.87 8.53 -14.69
CA ARG A 82 -5.88 9.20 -13.40
C ARG A 82 -5.74 8.17 -12.29
N VAL A 83 -4.66 8.28 -11.52
CA VAL A 83 -4.29 7.34 -10.46
C VAL A 83 -4.24 8.02 -9.09
N ASN A 84 -4.38 7.27 -8.02
CA ASN A 84 -4.15 7.78 -6.67
C ASN A 84 -2.72 8.32 -6.55
N ARG A 85 -2.56 9.52 -5.97
CA ARG A 85 -1.25 10.20 -5.91
C ARG A 85 -0.19 9.41 -5.13
N PHE A 86 -0.56 8.51 -4.25
CA PHE A 86 0.38 7.58 -3.62
C PHE A 86 1.04 6.58 -4.58
N LEU A 87 0.51 6.44 -5.78
CA LEU A 87 1.05 5.57 -6.84
C LEU A 87 1.60 6.37 -8.03
N HIS A 88 1.67 7.69 -7.90
CA HIS A 88 2.21 8.57 -8.93
C HIS A 88 3.72 8.76 -8.74
N ILE A 89 4.47 8.72 -9.84
CA ILE A 89 5.88 9.09 -9.86
C ILE A 89 5.96 10.60 -10.09
N ALA A 90 6.57 11.31 -9.15
CA ALA A 90 6.72 12.76 -9.24
C ALA A 90 7.68 13.14 -10.39
N GLY A 91 7.16 13.81 -11.40
CA GLY A 91 7.91 14.28 -12.56
C GLY A 91 8.20 15.78 -12.53
N SER A 92 7.68 16.50 -11.53
CA SER A 92 7.83 17.96 -11.43
C SER A 92 7.82 18.44 -9.98
N PRO A 93 8.37 19.66 -9.71
CA PRO A 93 8.21 20.30 -8.41
C PRO A 93 6.73 20.47 -8.00
N GLY A 94 5.84 20.68 -8.98
CA GLY A 94 4.40 20.78 -8.74
C GLY A 94 3.81 19.48 -8.16
N ASP A 95 4.26 18.32 -8.60
CA ASP A 95 3.84 17.03 -8.05
C ASP A 95 4.21 16.90 -6.59
N LEU A 96 5.44 17.30 -6.21
CA LEU A 96 5.91 17.26 -4.83
C LEU A 96 5.10 18.22 -3.93
N VAL A 97 4.77 19.41 -4.44
CA VAL A 97 3.91 20.36 -3.71
C VAL A 97 2.52 19.78 -3.47
N MET A 98 1.92 19.17 -4.49
CA MET A 98 0.60 18.55 -4.36
C MET A 98 0.62 17.33 -3.45
N GLN A 99 1.68 16.52 -3.50
CA GLN A 99 1.93 15.41 -2.60
C GLN A 99 1.95 15.87 -1.14
N ASN A 100 2.71 16.92 -0.82
CA ASN A 100 2.78 17.47 0.52
C ASN A 100 1.43 18.03 1.00
N LYS A 101 0.71 18.74 0.14
CA LYS A 101 -0.64 19.24 0.45
C LYS A 101 -1.60 18.09 0.76
N MET A 102 -1.58 17.01 -0.02
CA MET A 102 -2.39 15.83 0.19
C MET A 102 -2.05 15.16 1.53
N GLN A 103 -0.77 14.91 1.81
CA GLN A 103 -0.34 14.30 3.06
C GLN A 103 -0.72 15.14 4.28
N ARG A 104 -0.54 16.47 4.20
CA ARG A 104 -0.98 17.39 5.25
C ARG A 104 -2.48 17.28 5.50
N ARG A 105 -3.28 17.25 4.42
CA ARG A 105 -4.74 17.10 4.54
C ARG A 105 -5.13 15.78 5.19
N LEU A 106 -4.50 14.68 4.79
CA LEU A 106 -4.72 13.36 5.40
C LEU A 106 -4.35 13.35 6.88
N GLY A 107 -3.21 13.91 7.25
CA GLY A 107 -2.82 14.04 8.65
C GLY A 107 -3.84 14.82 9.50
N GLN A 108 -4.43 15.89 8.93
CA GLN A 108 -5.51 16.63 9.59
C GLN A 108 -6.80 15.83 9.75
N LEU A 109 -7.11 14.94 8.81
CA LEU A 109 -8.33 14.13 8.82
C LEU A 109 -8.20 12.90 9.71
N THR A 110 -7.03 12.28 9.75
CA THR A 110 -6.84 10.99 10.42
C THR A 110 -6.21 11.10 11.81
N GLY A 111 -5.45 12.18 12.06
CA GLY A 111 -4.68 12.35 13.29
C GLY A 111 -3.61 11.28 13.52
N THR A 112 -3.33 10.43 12.54
CA THR A 112 -2.40 9.31 12.62
C THR A 112 -1.71 9.02 11.29
N CYS A 113 -0.78 8.06 11.28
CA CYS A 113 -0.11 7.61 10.07
C CYS A 113 -1.06 6.80 9.18
N PHE A 114 -1.14 7.16 7.91
CA PHE A 114 -1.95 6.48 6.88
C PHE A 114 -1.16 5.42 6.08
N GLN A 115 0.04 5.04 6.52
CA GLN A 115 0.85 3.89 6.08
C GLN A 115 1.24 3.85 4.59
N ARG A 116 0.90 4.84 3.77
CA ARG A 116 1.15 4.84 2.31
C ARG A 116 2.34 5.69 1.87
N CYS A 117 2.83 6.59 2.72
CA CYS A 117 3.95 7.49 2.39
C CYS A 117 5.23 6.70 2.05
N VAL A 118 5.57 5.69 2.84
CA VAL A 118 6.76 4.85 2.59
C VAL A 118 6.70 4.15 1.23
N GLY A 119 5.53 3.63 0.84
CA GLY A 119 5.35 2.99 -0.48
C GLY A 119 5.51 3.97 -1.63
N MET A 120 4.99 5.20 -1.47
CA MET A 120 5.16 6.26 -2.46
C MET A 120 6.62 6.67 -2.61
N ASP A 121 7.34 6.84 -1.50
CA ASP A 121 8.76 7.18 -1.51
C ASP A 121 9.59 6.05 -2.14
N ALA A 122 9.27 4.80 -1.81
CA ALA A 122 9.89 3.62 -2.40
C ALA A 122 9.69 3.56 -3.92
N PHE A 123 8.50 3.87 -4.42
CA PHE A 123 8.25 3.91 -5.87
C PHE A 123 9.09 4.99 -6.56
N ASN A 124 9.18 6.17 -6.01
CA ASN A 124 10.00 7.26 -6.57
C ASN A 124 11.49 6.91 -6.53
N ALA A 125 11.98 6.31 -5.45
CA ALA A 125 13.36 5.84 -5.34
C ALA A 125 13.66 4.70 -6.33
N LEU A 126 12.80 3.67 -6.41
CA LEU A 126 12.96 2.56 -7.32
C LEU A 126 12.93 2.97 -8.78
N HIS A 127 12.12 3.97 -9.12
CA HIS A 127 12.08 4.53 -10.47
C HIS A 127 13.46 5.02 -10.92
N SER A 128 14.13 5.82 -10.10
CA SER A 128 15.45 6.37 -10.42
C SER A 128 16.54 5.30 -10.36
N VAL A 129 16.60 4.56 -9.25
CA VAL A 129 17.67 3.58 -9.00
C VAL A 129 17.66 2.43 -10.02
N THR A 130 16.49 1.91 -10.37
CA THR A 130 16.42 0.82 -11.35
C THR A 130 16.83 1.27 -12.75
N TRP A 131 16.49 2.52 -13.13
CA TRP A 131 16.91 3.11 -14.39
C TRP A 131 18.44 3.29 -14.43
N GLU A 132 19.05 3.81 -13.38
CA GLU A 132 20.50 3.99 -13.27
C GLU A 132 21.25 2.65 -13.32
N ILE A 133 20.74 1.63 -12.63
CA ILE A 133 21.33 0.28 -12.63
C ILE A 133 21.25 -0.34 -14.03
N ASP A 134 20.12 -0.22 -14.72
CA ASP A 134 19.97 -0.77 -16.06
C ASP A 134 20.91 -0.08 -17.04
N ALA A 135 21.06 1.25 -16.95
CA ALA A 135 22.02 2.01 -17.76
C ALA A 135 23.47 1.59 -17.49
N ALA A 136 23.84 1.32 -16.25
CA ALA A 136 25.20 0.97 -15.85
C ALA A 136 25.54 -0.51 -16.09
N ARG A 137 24.56 -1.41 -16.04
CA ARG A 137 24.77 -2.87 -15.99
C ARG A 137 24.07 -3.65 -17.11
N GLY A 138 23.27 -3.00 -17.96
CA GLY A 138 22.52 -3.68 -19.03
C GLY A 138 21.47 -4.66 -18.50
N THR A 139 20.91 -4.40 -17.32
CA THR A 139 19.87 -5.22 -16.72
C THR A 139 18.47 -4.78 -17.17
N GLY A 140 17.41 -5.44 -16.73
CA GLY A 140 16.02 -5.12 -17.09
C GLY A 140 15.15 -4.87 -15.84
N TYR A 141 15.72 -4.28 -14.80
CA TYR A 141 15.00 -4.01 -13.54
C TYR A 141 13.96 -2.90 -13.70
N HIS A 142 14.30 -1.84 -14.43
CA HIS A 142 13.41 -0.69 -14.61
C HIS A 142 12.13 -1.11 -15.34
N ARG A 143 12.22 -1.88 -16.41
CA ARG A 143 11.03 -2.39 -17.09
C ARG A 143 10.13 -3.20 -16.17
N ARG A 144 10.69 -4.12 -15.38
CA ARG A 144 9.91 -4.92 -14.41
C ARG A 144 9.25 -4.04 -13.36
N PHE A 145 9.95 -2.99 -12.92
CA PHE A 145 9.39 -2.00 -12.00
C PHE A 145 8.22 -1.25 -12.63
N ILE A 146 8.34 -0.78 -13.88
CA ILE A 146 7.27 -0.06 -14.58
C ILE A 146 6.05 -0.96 -14.79
N ASP A 147 6.24 -2.23 -15.16
CA ASP A 147 5.15 -3.20 -15.32
C ASP A 147 4.41 -3.41 -13.97
N PHE A 148 5.15 -3.54 -12.87
CA PHE A 148 4.58 -3.64 -11.53
C PHE A 148 3.84 -2.36 -11.11
N LEU A 149 4.44 -1.19 -11.36
CA LEU A 149 3.81 0.11 -11.09
C LEU A 149 2.48 0.25 -11.84
N ALA A 150 2.46 -0.06 -13.12
CA ALA A 150 1.25 0.00 -13.94
C ALA A 150 0.15 -0.95 -13.40
N MET A 151 0.51 -2.15 -12.99
CA MET A 151 -0.43 -3.07 -12.33
C MET A 151 -0.94 -2.52 -11.01
N ALA A 152 -0.05 -1.98 -10.15
CA ALA A 152 -0.43 -1.38 -8.87
C ALA A 152 -1.36 -0.17 -9.06
N GLN A 153 -1.11 0.65 -10.09
CA GLN A 153 -1.95 1.79 -10.46
C GLN A 153 -3.35 1.35 -10.91
N ARG A 154 -3.44 0.39 -11.84
CA ARG A 154 -4.75 -0.13 -12.31
C ARG A 154 -5.58 -0.73 -11.19
N ARG A 155 -4.95 -1.45 -10.27
CA ARG A 155 -5.64 -2.08 -9.13
C ARG A 155 -5.80 -1.13 -7.94
N ASN A 156 -5.17 0.04 -7.99
CA ASN A 156 -5.14 1.03 -6.92
C ASN A 156 -4.69 0.43 -5.57
N LEU A 157 -3.57 -0.28 -5.59
CA LEU A 157 -3.07 -1.03 -4.43
C LEU A 157 -2.48 -0.11 -3.35
N VAL A 158 -2.49 -0.58 -2.13
CA VAL A 158 -1.65 -0.04 -1.04
C VAL A 158 -0.29 -0.72 -1.09
N VAL A 159 0.76 0.09 -1.07
CA VAL A 159 2.12 -0.38 -0.83
C VAL A 159 2.61 0.27 0.45
N GLY A 160 2.90 -0.54 1.44
CA GLY A 160 3.50 -0.13 2.71
C GLY A 160 4.96 -0.58 2.78
N GLY A 161 5.70 -0.05 3.73
CA GLY A 161 7.07 -0.46 4.00
C GLY A 161 7.23 -0.93 5.45
N ALA A 162 7.85 -2.09 5.64
CA ALA A 162 8.33 -2.55 6.93
C ALA A 162 9.83 -2.26 7.01
N MET A 163 10.24 -1.40 7.94
CA MET A 163 11.62 -0.93 8.07
C MET A 163 12.31 -1.46 9.33
N THR A 164 11.71 -2.46 9.96
CA THR A 164 12.24 -3.10 11.17
C THR A 164 12.66 -4.53 10.87
N ASP A 165 13.85 -4.92 11.35
CA ASP A 165 14.27 -6.30 11.32
C ASP A 165 13.43 -7.14 12.29
N ALA A 166 13.13 -8.38 11.90
CA ALA A 166 12.58 -9.36 12.82
C ALA A 166 13.68 -9.69 13.86
N SER A 167 13.54 -9.18 15.07
CA SER A 167 14.41 -9.59 16.16
C SER A 167 14.16 -11.08 16.44
N ALA A 168 15.21 -11.90 16.40
CA ALA A 168 15.12 -13.24 16.94
C ALA A 168 14.65 -13.15 18.40
N PRO A 169 13.79 -14.08 18.87
CA PRO A 169 13.46 -14.14 20.29
C PRO A 169 14.78 -14.20 21.06
N THR A 170 15.10 -13.17 21.82
CA THR A 170 16.16 -13.28 22.82
C THR A 170 15.74 -14.41 23.75
N GLU A 171 16.53 -15.49 23.79
CA GLU A 171 16.37 -16.50 24.81
C GLU A 171 16.31 -15.76 26.16
N ARG A 172 15.11 -15.75 26.74
CA ARG A 172 15.01 -15.31 28.13
C ARG A 172 15.88 -16.28 28.92
N SER A 173 17.01 -15.79 29.38
CA SER A 173 17.81 -16.50 30.38
C SER A 173 16.84 -16.93 31.48
N ALA A 174 16.60 -18.24 31.56
CA ALA A 174 15.97 -18.85 32.72
C ALA A 174 16.87 -18.58 33.91
N GLY A 175 16.45 -17.62 34.75
CA GLY A 175 16.99 -17.38 36.08
C GLY A 175 15.98 -17.85 37.11
#